data_0f16436e3c5bd78b6aaf74ec3c74a152
#
_entry.id   0f16436e3c5bd78b6aaf74ec3c74a152
#
_cell.length_a   1.000
_cell.length_b   1.000
_cell.length_c   1.000
_cell.angle_alpha   90.00
_cell.angle_beta   90.00
_cell.angle_gamma   90.00
#
_symmetry.space_group_name_H-M   'P 1'
#
loop_
_entity.id
_entity.type
_entity.pdbx_description
1 polymer ?
#
loop_
_entity_poly.entity_id
_entity_poly.type
_entity_poly.pdbx_seq_one_letter_code
_entity_poly.pdbx_strand_id
1 'polypeptide(L)'
;MDKSYEHNILLDTPNNELLAENARLRLRKEGSESILTYKRTRKNENNIAYREEIETRVDHFENTRLILNRLGFLTFFEYEKYRSTYRLGATTIMLDETPIGFYLEIEGPDEETIHRTASLLEIDWNQRTDKSYLQVFQEWAAENGYTGRDMLFCSAPFLRG
;
A
#
# COMPACT_ATOMS: atom_id res chain seq x y z
N MET A 1 14.76 -15.78 -6.31
CA MET A 1 14.15 -14.46 -6.02
C MET A 1 12.67 -14.68 -6.05
N ASP A 2 12.02 -14.52 -4.91
CA ASP A 2 10.61 -14.92 -4.82
C ASP A 2 9.75 -13.68 -5.00
N LYS A 3 9.03 -13.67 -6.13
CA LYS A 3 7.97 -12.71 -6.40
C LYS A 3 6.76 -13.16 -5.61
N SER A 4 6.33 -12.39 -4.61
CA SER A 4 5.16 -12.68 -3.79
C SER A 4 3.91 -12.01 -4.36
N TYR A 5 2.77 -12.71 -4.28
CA TYR A 5 1.48 -12.11 -4.57
C TYR A 5 0.88 -11.57 -3.27
N GLU A 6 0.42 -10.33 -3.32
CA GLU A 6 -0.27 -9.67 -2.22
C GLU A 6 -1.71 -9.30 -2.62
N HIS A 7 -2.65 -9.66 -1.76
CA HIS A 7 -4.01 -9.15 -1.78
C HIS A 7 -4.23 -8.28 -0.54
N ASN A 8 -4.60 -7.03 -0.75
CA ASN A 8 -4.72 -6.03 0.29
C ASN A 8 -6.14 -5.48 0.34
N ILE A 9 -6.69 -5.37 1.55
CA ILE A 9 -7.99 -4.78 1.83
C ILE A 9 -7.77 -3.58 2.75
N LEU A 10 -8.25 -2.40 2.34
CA LEU A 10 -8.33 -1.23 3.21
C LEU A 10 -9.74 -1.14 3.80
N LEU A 11 -9.79 -0.98 5.12
CA LEU A 11 -11.04 -0.91 5.87
C LEU A 11 -11.16 0.43 6.58
N ASP A 12 -12.40 0.94 6.63
CA ASP A 12 -12.74 2.14 7.39
C ASP A 12 -14.18 2.04 7.88
N THR A 13 -14.58 2.93 8.78
CA THR A 13 -16.00 3.10 9.12
C THR A 13 -16.77 3.70 7.96
N PRO A 14 -18.11 3.56 7.92
CA PRO A 14 -18.93 4.18 6.86
C PRO A 14 -18.74 5.70 6.71
N ASN A 15 -18.27 6.35 7.77
CA ASN A 15 -18.02 7.80 7.78
C ASN A 15 -16.56 8.16 7.46
N ASN A 16 -15.71 7.20 7.07
CA ASN A 16 -14.27 7.40 6.78
C ASN A 16 -13.50 8.02 7.95
N GLU A 17 -13.77 7.57 9.16
CA GLU A 17 -13.20 8.16 10.39
C GLU A 17 -11.68 7.95 10.48
N LEU A 18 -11.18 6.77 10.07
CA LEU A 18 -9.75 6.52 10.04
C LEU A 18 -9.05 7.41 9.02
N LEU A 19 -9.62 7.55 7.84
CA LEU A 19 -9.08 8.41 6.79
C LEU A 19 -9.03 9.88 7.25
N ALA A 20 -10.08 10.35 7.92
CA ALA A 20 -10.15 11.71 8.46
C ALA A 20 -9.07 11.96 9.55
N GLU A 21 -8.63 10.92 10.24
CA GLU A 21 -7.56 10.98 11.25
C GLU A 21 -6.16 10.69 10.69
N ASN A 22 -5.99 10.63 9.37
CA ASN A 22 -4.77 10.19 8.69
C ASN A 22 -4.31 8.78 9.14
N ALA A 23 -5.29 7.93 9.45
CA ALA A 23 -5.07 6.53 9.79
C ALA A 23 -5.46 5.61 8.64
N ARG A 24 -4.93 4.39 8.66
CA ARG A 24 -5.22 3.31 7.71
C ARG A 24 -5.31 2.00 8.46
N LEU A 25 -6.36 1.24 8.21
CA LEU A 25 -6.48 -0.14 8.63
C LEU A 25 -6.40 -1.03 7.40
N ARG A 26 -5.39 -1.90 7.34
CA ARG A 26 -5.14 -2.79 6.21
C ARG A 26 -5.10 -4.24 6.67
N LEU A 27 -5.83 -5.10 5.99
CA LEU A 27 -5.67 -6.54 6.09
C LEU A 27 -5.03 -7.04 4.79
N ARG A 28 -3.83 -7.64 4.90
CA ARG A 28 -3.05 -8.15 3.76
C ARG A 28 -2.94 -9.66 3.84
N LYS A 29 -3.10 -10.31 2.69
CA LYS A 29 -2.72 -11.70 2.49
C LYS A 29 -1.53 -11.76 1.55
N GLU A 30 -0.46 -12.44 1.98
CA GLU A 30 0.75 -12.67 1.23
C GLU A 30 1.15 -14.14 1.36
N GLY A 31 0.99 -14.91 0.28
CA GLY A 31 1.16 -16.36 0.33
C GLY A 31 0.25 -17.01 1.36
N SER A 32 0.83 -17.67 2.36
CA SER A 32 0.11 -18.29 3.49
C SER A 32 -0.08 -17.35 4.67
N GLU A 33 0.58 -16.20 4.69
CA GLU A 33 0.52 -15.26 5.81
C GLU A 33 -0.62 -14.25 5.63
N SER A 34 -1.20 -13.86 6.75
CA SER A 34 -2.17 -12.76 6.79
C SER A 34 -1.77 -11.79 7.89
N ILE A 35 -1.80 -10.50 7.57
CA ILE A 35 -1.28 -9.45 8.43
C ILE A 35 -2.31 -8.33 8.53
N LEU A 36 -2.67 -7.98 9.77
CA LEU A 36 -3.49 -6.81 10.06
C LEU A 36 -2.58 -5.67 10.52
N THR A 37 -2.65 -4.54 9.82
CA THR A 37 -1.81 -3.38 10.08
C THR A 37 -2.68 -2.15 10.33
N TYR A 38 -2.43 -1.44 11.42
CA TYR A 38 -2.91 -0.09 11.66
C TYR A 38 -1.75 0.87 11.50
N LYS A 39 -1.91 1.89 10.66
CA LYS A 39 -0.94 2.98 10.47
C LYS A 39 -1.61 4.32 10.72
N ARG A 40 -0.94 5.21 11.43
CA ARG A 40 -1.42 6.59 11.63
C ARG A 40 -0.26 7.57 11.55
N THR A 41 -0.46 8.65 10.81
CA THR A 41 0.48 9.78 10.81
C THR A 41 -0.07 10.86 11.71
N ARG A 42 0.71 11.23 12.72
CA ARG A 42 0.40 12.34 13.64
C ARG A 42 1.45 13.43 13.49
N LYS A 43 1.07 14.66 13.81
CA LYS A 43 2.01 15.76 13.99
C LYS A 43 2.00 16.18 15.45
N ASN A 44 3.19 16.41 16.02
CA ASN A 44 3.29 16.96 17.37
C ASN A 44 3.08 18.49 17.35
N GLU A 45 3.12 19.10 18.51
CA GLU A 45 2.97 20.57 18.69
C GLU A 45 3.99 21.38 17.89
N ASN A 46 5.16 20.82 17.60
CA ASN A 46 6.21 21.41 16.76
C ASN A 46 6.06 21.10 15.27
N ASN A 47 4.92 20.56 14.85
CA ASN A 47 4.63 20.19 13.47
C ASN A 47 5.53 19.05 12.91
N ILE A 48 6.21 18.30 13.79
CA ILE A 48 7.01 17.15 13.43
C ILE A 48 6.09 15.96 13.24
N ALA A 49 6.10 15.38 12.03
CA ALA A 49 5.34 14.17 11.73
C ALA A 49 6.00 12.95 12.34
N TYR A 50 5.23 12.11 13.01
CA TYR A 50 5.63 10.78 13.42
C TYR A 50 4.59 9.77 12.96
N ARG A 51 5.08 8.58 12.62
CA ARG A 51 4.24 7.47 12.17
C ARG A 51 4.12 6.44 13.29
N GLU A 52 2.88 6.15 13.65
CA GLU A 52 2.54 5.01 14.48
C GLU A 52 2.20 3.85 13.55
N GLU A 53 2.79 2.70 13.78
CA GLU A 53 2.47 1.46 13.07
C GLU A 53 2.33 0.33 14.06
N ILE A 54 1.19 -0.35 14.02
CA ILE A 54 0.89 -1.53 14.83
C ILE A 54 0.54 -2.64 13.85
N GLU A 55 1.29 -3.73 13.91
CA GLU A 55 1.11 -4.87 13.03
C GLU A 55 0.98 -6.17 13.80
N THR A 56 0.09 -7.04 13.35
CA THR A 56 -0.06 -8.38 13.91
C THR A 56 -0.38 -9.40 12.84
N ARG A 57 0.13 -10.63 12.99
CA ARG A 57 -0.27 -11.76 12.16
C ARG A 57 -1.62 -12.28 12.62
N VAL A 58 -2.43 -12.72 11.67
CA VAL A 58 -3.74 -13.33 11.91
C VAL A 58 -3.80 -14.67 11.16
N ASP A 59 -4.41 -15.68 11.78
CA ASP A 59 -4.43 -17.03 11.22
C ASP A 59 -5.36 -17.17 10.01
N HIS A 60 -6.49 -16.43 10.02
CA HIS A 60 -7.54 -16.58 9.03
C HIS A 60 -7.97 -15.23 8.43
N PHE A 61 -7.53 -14.96 7.22
CA PHE A 61 -7.84 -13.73 6.51
C PHE A 61 -9.34 -13.42 6.45
N GLU A 62 -10.16 -14.36 5.96
CA GLU A 62 -11.60 -14.14 5.80
C GLU A 62 -12.33 -13.99 7.14
N ASN A 63 -11.97 -14.77 8.15
CA ASN A 63 -12.57 -14.63 9.48
C ASN A 63 -12.23 -13.28 10.10
N THR A 64 -10.98 -12.82 9.94
CA THR A 64 -10.56 -11.49 10.41
C THR A 64 -11.34 -10.40 9.70
N ARG A 65 -11.51 -10.48 8.38
CA ARG A 65 -12.33 -9.55 7.59
C ARG A 65 -13.77 -9.52 8.11
N LEU A 66 -14.37 -10.69 8.34
CA LEU A 66 -15.75 -10.79 8.86
C LEU A 66 -15.88 -10.18 10.25
N ILE A 67 -14.92 -10.42 11.15
CA ILE A 67 -14.92 -9.83 12.51
C ILE A 67 -14.85 -8.30 12.38
N LEU A 68 -13.92 -7.76 11.59
CA LEU A 68 -13.79 -6.33 11.37
C LEU A 68 -15.08 -5.72 10.81
N ASN A 69 -15.71 -6.39 9.84
CA ASN A 69 -17.00 -5.95 9.30
C ASN A 69 -18.10 -5.93 10.37
N ARG A 70 -18.15 -6.91 11.27
CA ARG A 70 -19.11 -6.92 12.39
C ARG A 70 -18.84 -5.83 13.42
N LEU A 71 -17.59 -5.37 13.54
CA LEU A 71 -17.19 -4.24 14.36
C LEU A 71 -17.41 -2.87 13.67
N GLY A 72 -17.93 -2.87 12.44
CA GLY A 72 -18.25 -1.64 11.70
C GLY A 72 -17.17 -1.15 10.75
N PHE A 73 -16.05 -1.87 10.61
CA PHE A 73 -15.01 -1.55 9.61
C PHE A 73 -15.32 -2.23 8.29
N LEU A 74 -15.76 -1.47 7.30
CA LEU A 74 -16.13 -1.98 5.99
C LEU A 74 -14.98 -1.82 4.98
N THR A 75 -14.86 -2.78 4.07
CA THR A 75 -13.90 -2.68 2.96
C THR A 75 -14.33 -1.54 2.03
N PHE A 76 -13.45 -0.57 1.83
CA PHE A 76 -13.68 0.53 0.89
C PHE A 76 -12.76 0.51 -0.33
N PHE A 77 -11.63 -0.22 -0.26
CA PHE A 77 -10.71 -0.41 -1.38
C PHE A 77 -10.00 -1.75 -1.27
N GLU A 78 -9.97 -2.50 -2.37
CA GLU A 78 -9.18 -3.72 -2.50
C GLU A 78 -8.16 -3.54 -3.62
N TYR A 79 -6.93 -4.05 -3.41
CA TYR A 79 -5.91 -4.02 -4.43
C TYR A 79 -4.98 -5.22 -4.36
N GLU A 80 -4.51 -5.60 -5.54
CA GLU A 80 -3.58 -6.70 -5.71
C GLU A 80 -2.27 -6.20 -6.32
N LYS A 81 -1.20 -6.89 -6.02
CA LYS A 81 0.10 -6.69 -6.64
C LYS A 81 0.97 -7.92 -6.53
N TYR A 82 1.94 -8.03 -7.40
CA TYR A 82 3.09 -8.89 -7.21
C TYR A 82 4.28 -8.04 -6.76
N ARG A 83 4.95 -8.46 -5.69
CA ARG A 83 6.09 -7.74 -5.11
C ARG A 83 7.35 -8.58 -5.17
N SER A 84 8.46 -7.98 -5.63
CA SER A 84 9.81 -8.52 -5.49
C SER A 84 10.61 -7.59 -4.59
N THR A 85 11.21 -8.13 -3.52
CA THR A 85 11.92 -7.35 -2.52
C THR A 85 13.42 -7.60 -2.59
N TYR A 86 14.19 -6.53 -2.58
CA TYR A 86 15.65 -6.51 -2.61
C TYR A 86 16.20 -5.71 -1.45
N ARG A 87 17.44 -6.00 -1.05
CA ARG A 87 18.17 -5.18 -0.06
C ARG A 87 19.44 -4.63 -0.69
N LEU A 88 19.68 -3.33 -0.47
CA LEU A 88 20.90 -2.64 -0.87
C LEU A 88 21.38 -1.80 0.33
N GLY A 89 22.38 -2.34 1.05
CA GLY A 89 22.85 -1.72 2.28
C GLY A 89 21.75 -1.61 3.34
N ALA A 90 21.44 -0.38 3.77
CA ALA A 90 20.41 -0.10 4.75
C ALA A 90 19.01 0.13 4.13
N THR A 91 18.88 0.01 2.80
CA THR A 91 17.59 0.23 2.12
C THR A 91 16.95 -1.09 1.70
N THR A 92 15.61 -1.08 1.68
CA THR A 92 14.78 -2.10 1.07
C THR A 92 14.18 -1.52 -0.21
N ILE A 93 14.32 -2.23 -1.32
CA ILE A 93 13.81 -1.86 -2.63
C ILE A 93 12.74 -2.86 -3.01
N MET A 94 11.55 -2.38 -3.33
CA MET A 94 10.42 -3.21 -3.71
C MET A 94 9.98 -2.85 -5.13
N LEU A 95 9.94 -3.86 -6.00
CA LEU A 95 9.37 -3.76 -7.34
C LEU A 95 7.98 -4.34 -7.31
N ASP A 96 6.99 -3.50 -7.56
CA ASP A 96 5.58 -3.84 -7.54
C ASP A 96 5.01 -3.85 -8.95
N GLU A 97 4.45 -4.98 -9.35
CA GLU A 97 3.62 -5.11 -10.53
C GLU A 97 2.16 -5.05 -10.06
N THR A 98 1.45 -4.04 -10.53
CA THR A 98 0.04 -3.81 -10.19
C THR A 98 -0.84 -3.91 -11.43
N PRO A 99 -2.16 -4.01 -11.30
CA PRO A 99 -3.08 -3.94 -12.43
C PRO A 99 -2.95 -2.69 -13.31
N ILE A 100 -2.38 -1.60 -12.78
CA ILE A 100 -2.29 -0.30 -13.46
C ILE A 100 -0.85 0.10 -13.82
N GLY A 101 0.12 -0.77 -13.63
CA GLY A 101 1.51 -0.51 -14.00
C GLY A 101 2.53 -1.01 -12.97
N PHE A 102 3.76 -0.61 -13.19
CA PHE A 102 4.90 -0.98 -12.36
C PHE A 102 5.32 0.18 -11.48
N TYR A 103 5.60 -0.11 -10.22
CA TYR A 103 6.04 0.86 -9.24
C TYR A 103 7.30 0.37 -8.54
N LEU A 104 8.11 1.32 -8.12
CA LEU A 104 9.29 1.05 -7.32
C LEU A 104 9.16 1.84 -6.02
N GLU A 105 9.24 1.12 -4.89
CA GLU A 105 9.28 1.70 -3.56
C GLU A 105 10.71 1.54 -3.00
N ILE A 106 11.23 2.57 -2.34
CA ILE A 106 12.51 2.52 -1.63
C ILE A 106 12.26 2.95 -0.19
N GLU A 107 12.54 2.05 0.74
CA GLU A 107 12.46 2.32 2.16
C GLU A 107 13.88 2.39 2.75
N GLY A 108 14.11 3.32 3.65
CA GLY A 108 15.41 3.50 4.30
C GLY A 108 15.28 4.29 5.59
N PRO A 109 16.39 4.39 6.37
CA PRO A 109 16.38 5.05 7.68
C PRO A 109 16.20 6.57 7.60
N ASP A 110 16.59 7.18 6.47
CA ASP A 110 16.55 8.62 6.25
C ASP A 110 16.47 8.97 4.74
N GLU A 111 16.12 10.21 4.45
CA GLU A 111 15.94 10.71 3.08
C GLU A 111 17.26 10.67 2.28
N GLU A 112 18.39 10.96 2.91
CA GLU A 112 19.72 10.96 2.25
C GLU A 112 20.07 9.56 1.74
N THR A 113 19.82 8.53 2.55
CA THR A 113 20.06 7.13 2.20
C THR A 113 19.13 6.68 1.08
N ILE A 114 17.86 7.06 1.11
CA ILE A 114 16.89 6.78 0.05
C ILE A 114 17.31 7.47 -1.26
N HIS A 115 17.64 8.76 -1.21
CA HIS A 115 18.09 9.52 -2.38
C HIS A 115 19.36 8.93 -3.00
N ARG A 116 20.34 8.55 -2.19
CA ARG A 116 21.58 7.89 -2.66
C ARG A 116 21.25 6.55 -3.35
N THR A 117 20.33 5.76 -2.80
CA THR A 117 19.91 4.50 -3.41
C THR A 117 19.21 4.73 -4.74
N ALA A 118 18.31 5.71 -4.83
CA ALA A 118 17.66 6.08 -6.09
C ALA A 118 18.68 6.50 -7.15
N SER A 119 19.71 7.29 -6.75
CA SER A 119 20.80 7.70 -7.64
C SER A 119 21.63 6.51 -8.13
N LEU A 120 21.94 5.55 -7.27
CA LEU A 120 22.67 4.32 -7.65
C LEU A 120 21.87 3.44 -8.63
N LEU A 121 20.56 3.52 -8.57
CA LEU A 121 19.64 2.81 -9.47
C LEU A 121 19.31 3.62 -10.74
N GLU A 122 19.92 4.80 -10.92
CA GLU A 122 19.68 5.73 -12.04
C GLU A 122 18.21 6.16 -12.17
N ILE A 123 17.51 6.25 -11.03
CA ILE A 123 16.10 6.68 -10.98
C ILE A 123 16.03 8.20 -10.91
N ASP A 124 15.21 8.79 -11.76
CA ASP A 124 14.95 10.23 -11.73
C ASP A 124 14.17 10.60 -10.45
N TRP A 125 14.86 11.26 -9.52
CA TRP A 125 14.31 11.71 -8.24
C TRP A 125 13.09 12.62 -8.39
N ASN A 126 12.96 13.34 -9.51
CA ASN A 126 11.83 14.23 -9.73
C ASN A 126 10.51 13.49 -10.03
N GLN A 127 10.58 12.23 -10.38
CA GLN A 127 9.40 11.38 -10.61
C GLN A 127 8.87 10.70 -9.35
N ARG A 128 9.50 10.96 -8.20
CA ARG A 128 9.03 10.39 -6.93
C ARG A 128 7.65 10.91 -6.54
N THR A 129 6.91 10.07 -5.89
CA THR A 129 5.61 10.42 -5.30
C THR A 129 5.52 9.88 -3.87
N ASP A 130 4.78 10.57 -3.02
CA ASP A 130 4.40 10.13 -1.67
C ASP A 130 2.97 9.57 -1.62
N LYS A 131 2.34 9.45 -2.79
CA LYS A 131 0.96 8.98 -2.92
C LYS A 131 0.84 7.51 -2.54
N SER A 132 -0.25 7.19 -1.85
CA SER A 132 -0.64 5.80 -1.60
C SER A 132 -1.18 5.13 -2.87
N TYR A 133 -1.22 3.79 -2.91
CA TYR A 133 -1.81 3.03 -4.03
C TYR A 133 -3.26 3.43 -4.31
N LEU A 134 -4.04 3.77 -3.28
CA LEU A 134 -5.40 4.31 -3.47
C LEU A 134 -5.40 5.60 -4.28
N GLN A 135 -4.51 6.55 -3.94
CA GLN A 135 -4.43 7.84 -4.64
C GLN A 135 -3.93 7.67 -6.07
N VAL A 136 -2.89 6.85 -6.27
CA VAL A 136 -2.38 6.53 -7.60
C VAL A 136 -3.47 5.88 -8.46
N PHE A 137 -4.21 4.93 -7.89
CA PHE A 137 -5.31 4.28 -8.60
C PHE A 137 -6.44 5.25 -8.93
N GLN A 138 -6.82 6.15 -8.02
CA GLN A 138 -7.87 7.14 -8.26
C GLN A 138 -7.52 8.09 -9.40
N GLU A 139 -6.28 8.56 -9.46
CA GLU A 139 -5.79 9.40 -10.56
C GLU A 139 -5.80 8.64 -11.89
N TRP A 140 -5.22 7.43 -11.88
CA TRP A 140 -5.21 6.58 -13.06
C TRP A 140 -6.63 6.26 -13.55
N ALA A 141 -7.57 5.95 -12.65
CA ALA A 141 -8.97 5.67 -12.98
C ALA A 141 -9.65 6.88 -13.63
N ALA A 142 -9.40 8.08 -13.10
CA ALA A 142 -9.93 9.33 -13.67
C ALA A 142 -9.39 9.59 -15.07
N GLU A 143 -8.09 9.40 -15.30
CA GLU A 143 -7.44 9.59 -16.61
C GLU A 143 -7.89 8.57 -17.67
N ASN A 144 -8.21 7.34 -17.24
CA ASN A 144 -8.59 6.25 -18.14
C ASN A 144 -10.10 5.99 -18.21
N GLY A 145 -10.93 6.81 -17.55
CA GLY A 145 -12.38 6.64 -17.54
C GLY A 145 -12.84 5.35 -16.86
N TYR A 146 -12.05 4.81 -15.94
CA TYR A 146 -12.37 3.59 -15.23
C TYR A 146 -13.29 3.90 -14.04
N THR A 147 -14.39 3.16 -13.94
CA THR A 147 -15.42 3.37 -12.91
C THR A 147 -15.42 2.31 -11.81
N GLY A 148 -14.56 1.31 -11.91
CA GLY A 148 -14.40 0.30 -10.86
C GLY A 148 -13.80 0.88 -9.59
N ARG A 149 -14.18 0.32 -8.44
CA ARG A 149 -13.71 0.78 -7.13
C ARG A 149 -12.33 0.21 -6.79
N ASP A 150 -12.04 -1.01 -7.22
CA ASP A 150 -10.94 -1.82 -6.75
C ASP A 150 -9.88 -2.03 -7.84
N MET A 151 -8.62 -2.19 -7.44
CA MET A 151 -7.48 -2.38 -8.32
C MET A 151 -7.06 -3.87 -8.32
N LEU A 152 -7.81 -4.69 -9.07
CA LEU A 152 -7.64 -6.14 -9.12
C LEU A 152 -7.24 -6.61 -10.51
N PHE A 153 -6.37 -7.62 -10.60
CA PHE A 153 -5.92 -8.17 -11.89
C PHE A 153 -7.06 -8.75 -12.74
N CYS A 154 -8.11 -9.29 -12.10
CA CYS A 154 -9.26 -9.82 -12.82
C CYS A 154 -10.19 -8.73 -13.38
N SER A 155 -10.14 -7.52 -12.82
CA SER A 155 -11.03 -6.41 -13.17
C SER A 155 -10.36 -5.39 -14.07
N ALA A 156 -9.05 -5.43 -14.20
CA ALA A 156 -8.26 -4.46 -14.95
C ALA A 156 -8.08 -4.88 -16.41
N PRO A 157 -8.45 -4.04 -17.39
CA PRO A 157 -8.25 -4.33 -18.82
C PRO A 157 -6.79 -4.20 -19.32
N PHE A 158 -5.77 -4.08 -18.46
CA PHE A 158 -4.61 -3.21 -18.73
C PHE A 158 -3.26 -3.86 -18.96
N LEU A 159 -3.06 -5.12 -18.65
CA LEU A 159 -1.81 -5.84 -18.97
C LEU A 159 -2.04 -6.97 -19.98
N ARG A 160 -2.89 -6.74 -20.99
CA ARG A 160 -2.96 -7.59 -22.17
C ARG A 160 -2.27 -6.84 -23.31
N GLY A 161 -0.96 -6.78 -23.22
CA GLY A 161 -0.07 -6.39 -24.29
C GLY A 161 0.82 -7.57 -24.64
#